data_c390521afa53363ee019bfa7b9216be0
#
_entry.id   c390521afa53363ee019bfa7b9216be0
#
_cell.length_a   1.000
_cell.length_b   1.000
_cell.length_c   1.000
_cell.angle_alpha   90.00
_cell.angle_beta   90.00
_cell.angle_gamma   90.00
#
_symmetry.space_group_name_H-M   'P 1'
#
loop_
_entity.id
_entity.type
_entity.pdbx_description
1 polymer ?
#
loop_
_entity_poly.entity_id
_entity_poly.type
_entity_poly.pdbx_seq_one_letter_code
_entity_poly.pdbx_strand_id
1 'polypeptide(L)'
;SGAKFILGMQNCPQYYFFNRGFYYLCRMVARQGQIGKQWQYRLLPIYGVYFLNFKLPEFTDFRTDVVLANERTGKVFNEIKMKQIYISFPLFSLSKEECKSSFERWIYTLKNMNLFEQSPFKEEQETFLRLLDVANVNSLSEKERAIYEENLKNYRDWYATIDYAQTEGIEKGMQEGMQDRKS
;
A
#
# COMPACT_ATOMS: atom_id res chain seq x y z
N SER A 1 13.19 21.39 -4.93
CA SER A 1 13.75 20.05 -4.73
C SER A 1 12.66 19.16 -4.15
N GLY A 2 12.05 18.30 -4.95
CA GLY A 2 10.94 17.49 -4.43
C GLY A 2 11.08 16.04 -4.83
N ALA A 3 11.14 15.11 -3.86
CA ALA A 3 10.90 13.71 -4.12
C ALA A 3 9.45 13.51 -4.61
N LYS A 4 9.22 12.52 -5.47
CA LYS A 4 7.89 12.13 -5.93
C LYS A 4 7.45 10.87 -5.21
N PHE A 5 6.17 10.81 -4.83
CA PHE A 5 5.60 9.70 -4.09
C PHE A 5 4.40 9.10 -4.83
N ILE A 6 4.30 7.79 -4.78
CA ILE A 6 3.08 7.04 -5.04
C ILE A 6 2.64 6.49 -3.69
N LEU A 7 1.42 6.79 -3.28
CA LEU A 7 0.82 6.21 -2.09
C LEU A 7 -0.27 5.22 -2.52
N GLY A 8 -0.24 4.03 -1.95
CA GLY A 8 -1.25 3.01 -2.22
C GLY A 8 -1.73 2.35 -0.92
N MET A 9 -3.06 2.23 -0.76
CA MET A 9 -3.67 1.41 0.27
C MET A 9 -4.20 0.13 -0.39
N GLN A 10 -3.87 -1.03 0.16
CA GLN A 10 -4.24 -2.33 -0.40
C GLN A 10 -4.92 -3.17 0.67
N ASN A 11 -6.19 -3.50 0.47
CA ASN A 11 -6.98 -4.24 1.46
C ASN A 11 -6.88 -5.77 1.30
N CYS A 12 -6.44 -6.23 0.12
CA CYS A 12 -6.33 -7.65 -0.20
C CYS A 12 -5.19 -7.90 -1.18
N PRO A 13 -4.58 -9.10 -1.16
CA PRO A 13 -3.55 -9.47 -2.09
C PRO A 13 -4.12 -9.52 -3.52
N GLN A 14 -3.31 -9.10 -4.49
CA GLN A 14 -3.62 -9.21 -5.90
C GLN A 14 -2.46 -9.87 -6.62
N TYR A 15 -2.75 -10.73 -7.58
CA TYR A 15 -1.76 -11.57 -8.25
C TYR A 15 -0.57 -10.80 -8.85
N TYR A 16 -0.83 -9.60 -9.42
CA TYR A 16 0.22 -8.77 -10.03
C TYR A 16 0.59 -7.54 -9.18
N PHE A 17 0.45 -7.63 -7.87
CA PHE A 17 0.63 -6.49 -6.99
C PHE A 17 2.00 -5.81 -7.13
N PHE A 18 3.10 -6.58 -7.04
CA PHE A 18 4.46 -6.06 -7.18
C PHE A 18 4.73 -5.46 -8.57
N ASN A 19 4.33 -6.18 -9.62
CA ASN A 19 4.52 -5.74 -11.01
C ASN A 19 3.75 -4.45 -11.28
N ARG A 20 2.54 -4.32 -10.76
CA ARG A 20 1.73 -3.10 -10.88
C ARG A 20 2.39 -1.92 -10.18
N GLY A 21 2.87 -2.11 -8.95
CA GLY A 21 3.59 -1.08 -8.21
C GLY A 21 4.84 -0.60 -8.94
N PHE A 22 5.64 -1.54 -9.43
CA PHE A 22 6.84 -1.27 -10.22
C PHE A 22 6.53 -0.55 -11.54
N TYR A 23 5.48 -0.98 -12.26
CA TYR A 23 5.03 -0.32 -13.48
C TYR A 23 4.71 1.16 -13.26
N TYR A 24 3.99 1.50 -12.20
CA TYR A 24 3.66 2.90 -11.90
C TYR A 24 4.90 3.73 -11.51
N LEU A 25 5.87 3.14 -10.82
CA LEU A 25 7.15 3.80 -10.54
C LEU A 25 7.90 4.10 -11.85
N CYS A 26 8.01 3.12 -12.76
CA CYS A 26 8.64 3.31 -14.05
C CYS A 26 7.94 4.40 -14.88
N ARG A 27 6.62 4.46 -14.87
CA ARG A 27 5.87 5.55 -15.52
C ARG A 27 6.21 6.92 -14.91
N MET A 28 6.39 6.99 -13.60
CA MET A 28 6.75 8.24 -12.93
C MET A 28 8.20 8.65 -13.24
N VAL A 29 9.11 7.68 -13.39
CA VAL A 29 10.47 7.93 -13.92
C VAL A 29 10.39 8.51 -15.33
N ALA A 30 9.68 7.81 -16.23
CA ALA A 30 9.56 8.20 -17.64
C ALA A 30 8.96 9.62 -17.82
N ARG A 31 8.00 9.99 -16.97
CA ARG A 31 7.39 11.34 -16.99
C ARG A 31 8.33 12.47 -16.59
N GLN A 32 9.51 12.17 -16.06
CA GLN A 32 10.54 13.19 -15.76
C GLN A 32 11.41 13.49 -16.99
N GLY A 33 11.31 12.68 -18.04
CA GLY A 33 12.03 12.91 -19.28
C GLY A 33 11.70 14.28 -19.87
N GLN A 34 12.73 15.00 -20.32
CA GLN A 34 12.62 16.28 -20.98
C GLN A 34 13.17 16.19 -22.41
N ILE A 35 12.58 16.97 -23.30
CA ILE A 35 13.04 17.07 -24.68
C ILE A 35 14.16 18.12 -24.76
N GLY A 36 15.27 17.78 -25.37
CA GLY A 36 16.36 18.71 -25.65
C GLY A 36 17.73 18.25 -25.19
N LYS A 37 18.79 18.85 -25.81
CA LYS A 37 20.19 18.48 -25.56
C LYS A 37 20.70 18.84 -24.16
N GLN A 38 20.00 19.71 -23.44
CA GLN A 38 20.40 20.17 -22.11
C GLN A 38 19.94 19.27 -20.97
N TRP A 39 19.06 18.30 -21.24
CA TRP A 39 18.63 17.34 -20.23
C TRP A 39 19.75 16.36 -19.91
N GLN A 40 20.24 16.39 -18.69
CA GLN A 40 21.36 15.58 -18.21
C GLN A 40 20.88 14.36 -17.42
N TYR A 41 19.66 13.84 -17.66
CA TYR A 41 19.05 12.73 -16.92
C TYR A 41 18.99 12.95 -15.40
N ARG A 42 18.84 14.20 -14.96
CA ARG A 42 18.69 14.55 -13.55
C ARG A 42 17.29 14.16 -13.07
N LEU A 43 17.18 12.95 -12.55
CA LEU A 43 15.94 12.41 -12.03
C LEU A 43 15.77 12.79 -10.55
N LEU A 44 14.56 13.20 -10.18
CA LEU A 44 14.16 13.35 -8.79
C LEU A 44 13.94 11.96 -8.14
N PRO A 45 14.18 11.83 -6.83
CA PRO A 45 13.86 10.61 -6.11
C PRO A 45 12.38 10.23 -6.27
N ILE A 46 12.11 8.94 -6.40
CA ILE A 46 10.76 8.40 -6.50
C ILE A 46 10.57 7.29 -5.47
N TYR A 47 9.50 7.39 -4.70
CA TYR A 47 9.13 6.45 -3.67
C TYR A 47 7.72 5.92 -3.91
N GLY A 48 7.56 4.59 -3.96
CA GLY A 48 6.26 3.93 -3.84
C GLY A 48 6.07 3.50 -2.39
N VAL A 49 5.04 4.01 -1.72
CA VAL A 49 4.69 3.62 -0.34
C VAL A 49 3.36 2.89 -0.39
N TYR A 50 3.35 1.65 0.04
CA TYR A 50 2.19 0.77 -0.03
C TYR A 50 1.82 0.27 1.36
N PHE A 51 0.64 0.67 1.84
CA PHE A 51 0.05 0.17 3.07
C PHE A 51 -0.77 -1.07 2.78
N LEU A 52 -0.49 -2.15 3.49
CA LEU A 52 -1.08 -3.46 3.25
C LEU A 52 -1.92 -3.88 4.46
N ASN A 53 -3.18 -4.22 4.21
CA ASN A 53 -4.08 -4.78 5.22
C ASN A 53 -4.01 -6.33 5.29
N PHE A 54 -2.96 -6.91 4.72
CA PHE A 54 -2.69 -8.34 4.66
C PHE A 54 -1.20 -8.63 4.84
N LYS A 55 -0.89 -9.89 5.13
CA LYS A 55 0.50 -10.39 5.18
C LYS A 55 0.90 -10.91 3.81
N LEU A 56 2.15 -10.69 3.44
CA LEU A 56 2.80 -11.36 2.31
C LEU A 56 3.82 -12.37 2.87
N PRO A 57 3.90 -13.58 2.31
CA PRO A 57 4.81 -14.62 2.82
C PRO A 57 6.28 -14.19 2.82
N GLU A 58 6.66 -13.32 1.88
CA GLU A 58 8.01 -12.81 1.72
C GLU A 58 8.41 -11.77 2.78
N PHE A 59 7.45 -11.24 3.54
CA PHE A 59 7.69 -10.17 4.51
C PHE A 59 7.65 -10.69 5.93
N THR A 60 8.76 -10.53 6.64
CA THR A 60 8.93 -10.94 8.05
C THR A 60 8.76 -9.77 9.02
N ASP A 61 8.86 -8.52 8.53
CA ASP A 61 8.73 -7.29 9.32
C ASP A 61 7.55 -6.45 8.78
N PHE A 62 7.03 -5.57 9.63
CA PHE A 62 5.96 -4.65 9.24
C PHE A 62 6.40 -3.64 8.18
N ARG A 63 7.71 -3.40 8.03
CA ARG A 63 8.28 -2.55 6.98
C ARG A 63 9.29 -3.31 6.14
N THR A 64 9.07 -3.33 4.84
CA THR A 64 10.01 -3.89 3.86
C THR A 64 10.36 -2.84 2.83
N ASP A 65 11.65 -2.53 2.70
CA ASP A 65 12.19 -1.60 1.72
C ASP A 65 12.79 -2.38 0.55
N VAL A 66 12.25 -2.20 -0.65
CA VAL A 66 12.77 -2.80 -1.88
C VAL A 66 13.55 -1.75 -2.66
N VAL A 67 14.80 -2.06 -2.99
CA VAL A 67 15.76 -1.17 -3.64
C VAL A 67 16.49 -1.89 -4.79
N LEU A 68 17.12 -1.13 -5.66
CA LEU A 68 18.01 -1.67 -6.69
C LEU A 68 19.39 -1.97 -6.08
N ALA A 69 19.86 -3.18 -6.28
CA ALA A 69 21.15 -3.63 -5.75
C ALA A 69 21.89 -4.49 -6.77
N ASN A 70 23.21 -4.62 -6.58
CA ASN A 70 24.01 -5.59 -7.31
C ASN A 70 23.69 -7.00 -6.78
N GLU A 71 23.22 -7.89 -7.64
CA GLU A 71 22.79 -9.24 -7.27
C GLU A 71 23.91 -10.06 -6.61
N ARG A 72 25.15 -9.91 -7.09
CA ARG A 72 26.30 -10.70 -6.61
C ARG A 72 26.85 -10.23 -5.26
N THR A 73 26.76 -8.93 -4.98
CA THR A 73 27.40 -8.31 -3.79
C THR A 73 26.41 -7.79 -2.77
N GLY A 74 25.11 -7.69 -3.12
CA GLY A 74 24.08 -7.06 -2.30
C GLY A 74 24.21 -5.53 -2.20
N LYS A 75 25.23 -4.92 -2.85
CA LYS A 75 25.47 -3.48 -2.73
C LYS A 75 24.35 -2.68 -3.38
N VAL A 76 23.72 -1.79 -2.61
CA VAL A 76 22.66 -0.92 -3.09
C VAL A 76 23.21 0.20 -3.97
N PHE A 77 22.53 0.48 -5.08
CA PHE A 77 22.84 1.62 -5.97
C PHE A 77 22.14 2.89 -5.46
N ASN A 78 22.81 3.63 -4.60
CA ASN A 78 22.26 4.84 -3.98
C ASN A 78 22.06 6.03 -4.94
N GLU A 79 22.73 6.04 -6.08
CA GLU A 79 22.53 7.02 -7.14
C GLU A 79 21.16 6.89 -7.80
N ILE A 80 20.62 5.65 -7.87
CA ILE A 80 19.29 5.39 -8.40
C ILE A 80 18.29 5.54 -7.26
N LYS A 81 17.76 6.74 -7.11
CA LYS A 81 16.86 7.12 -6.03
C LYS A 81 15.43 6.63 -6.28
N MET A 82 15.25 5.33 -6.45
CA MET A 82 13.97 4.66 -6.60
C MET A 82 13.83 3.59 -5.52
N LYS A 83 12.72 3.63 -4.78
CA LYS A 83 12.47 2.70 -3.68
C LYS A 83 10.98 2.37 -3.60
N GLN A 84 10.66 1.11 -3.28
CA GLN A 84 9.33 0.70 -2.85
C GLN A 84 9.36 0.38 -1.35
N ILE A 85 8.42 0.93 -0.61
CA ILE A 85 8.29 0.75 0.83
C ILE A 85 6.94 0.10 1.08
N TYR A 86 6.95 -1.11 1.60
CA TYR A 86 5.76 -1.86 1.96
C TYR A 86 5.57 -1.83 3.47
N ILE A 87 4.38 -1.49 3.91
CA ILE A 87 4.01 -1.37 5.33
C ILE A 87 2.84 -2.30 5.58
N SER A 88 3.08 -3.42 6.24
CA SER A 88 2.05 -4.42 6.56
C SER A 88 1.48 -4.15 7.95
N PHE A 89 0.25 -3.65 8.02
CA PHE A 89 -0.45 -3.43 9.29
C PHE A 89 -0.62 -4.69 10.14
N PRO A 90 -0.91 -5.90 9.56
CA PRO A 90 -0.99 -7.10 10.38
C PRO A 90 0.35 -7.55 11.01
N LEU A 91 1.49 -7.11 10.48
CA LEU A 91 2.81 -7.38 11.06
C LEU A 91 3.25 -6.32 12.08
N PHE A 92 2.59 -5.16 12.11
CA PHE A 92 2.86 -4.12 13.09
C PHE A 92 2.19 -4.48 14.42
N SER A 93 2.98 -4.86 15.43
CA SER A 93 2.51 -5.35 16.74
C SER A 93 2.82 -4.41 17.90
N LEU A 94 3.49 -3.27 17.66
CA LEU A 94 3.84 -2.34 18.72
C LEU A 94 2.61 -1.74 19.39
N SER A 95 2.62 -1.71 20.72
CA SER A 95 1.67 -0.93 21.53
C SER A 95 1.95 0.56 21.39
N LYS A 96 1.04 1.40 21.90
CA LYS A 96 1.21 2.85 21.89
C LYS A 96 2.49 3.28 22.61
N GLU A 97 2.79 2.65 23.74
CA GLU A 97 3.94 2.95 24.62
C GLU A 97 5.28 2.50 24.01
N GLU A 98 5.23 1.50 23.14
CA GLU A 98 6.41 0.98 22.42
C GLU A 98 6.76 1.80 21.18
N CYS A 99 5.85 2.62 20.67
CA CYS A 99 6.11 3.51 19.54
C CYS A 99 7.05 4.66 19.92
N LYS A 100 8.34 4.53 19.61
CA LYS A 100 9.37 5.50 19.96
C LYS A 100 9.60 6.54 18.86
N SER A 101 9.56 6.14 17.60
CA SER A 101 9.76 7.03 16.47
C SER A 101 8.44 7.66 16.00
N SER A 102 8.51 8.84 15.36
CA SER A 102 7.37 9.47 14.70
C SER A 102 6.76 8.54 13.64
N PHE A 103 7.60 7.79 12.91
CA PHE A 103 7.14 6.81 11.93
C PHE A 103 6.27 5.72 12.57
N GLU A 104 6.70 5.10 13.67
CA GLU A 104 5.92 4.07 14.37
C GLU A 104 4.60 4.62 14.91
N ARG A 105 4.62 5.84 15.47
CA ARG A 105 3.42 6.54 15.94
C ARG A 105 2.41 6.75 14.81
N TRP A 106 2.89 7.13 13.63
CA TRP A 106 2.04 7.27 12.45
C TRP A 106 1.47 5.93 12.00
N ILE A 107 2.26 4.85 11.97
CA ILE A 107 1.76 3.52 11.60
C ILE A 107 0.72 3.04 12.61
N TYR A 108 0.97 3.24 13.92
CA TYR A 108 0.00 2.94 14.97
C TYR A 108 -1.32 3.70 14.76
N THR A 109 -1.22 5.01 14.52
CA THR A 109 -2.37 5.88 14.31
C THR A 109 -3.17 5.47 13.08
N LEU A 110 -2.51 5.23 11.94
CA LEU A 110 -3.17 4.81 10.70
C LEU A 110 -3.82 3.42 10.83
N LYS A 111 -3.15 2.48 11.47
CA LYS A 111 -3.69 1.13 11.71
C LYS A 111 -4.97 1.14 12.54
N ASN A 112 -5.06 2.05 13.51
CA ASN A 112 -6.15 2.11 14.49
C ASN A 112 -7.03 3.37 14.30
N MET A 113 -6.99 4.01 13.14
CA MET A 113 -7.61 5.32 12.90
C MET A 113 -9.12 5.33 13.18
N ASN A 114 -9.80 4.21 12.97
CA ASN A 114 -11.22 4.02 13.25
C ASN A 114 -11.58 4.05 14.75
N LEU A 115 -10.58 3.97 15.64
CA LEU A 115 -10.78 3.97 17.10
C LEU A 115 -10.58 5.37 17.71
N PHE A 116 -10.12 6.35 16.93
CA PHE A 116 -9.69 7.64 17.45
C PHE A 116 -10.48 8.79 16.85
N GLU A 117 -11.04 9.64 17.72
CA GLU A 117 -11.56 10.97 17.35
C GLU A 117 -10.47 12.06 17.44
N GLN A 118 -9.39 11.78 18.18
CA GLN A 118 -8.22 12.65 18.34
C GLN A 118 -6.96 11.83 18.20
N SER A 119 -5.83 12.49 17.87
CA SER A 119 -4.56 11.80 17.78
C SER A 119 -4.22 11.08 19.10
N PRO A 120 -3.82 9.80 19.06
CA PRO A 120 -3.32 9.11 20.25
C PRO A 120 -2.00 9.71 20.75
N PHE A 121 -1.30 10.51 19.93
CA PHE A 121 -0.03 11.17 20.26
C PHE A 121 -0.20 12.69 20.12
N LYS A 122 0.08 13.43 21.21
CA LYS A 122 -0.14 14.88 21.28
C LYS A 122 0.71 15.67 20.27
N GLU A 123 1.93 15.23 20.04
CA GLU A 123 2.90 15.87 19.13
C GLU A 123 2.44 15.83 17.66
N GLU A 124 1.52 14.93 17.34
CA GLU A 124 1.06 14.69 15.97
C GLU A 124 -0.38 15.19 15.74
N GLN A 125 -0.95 15.88 16.75
CA GLN A 125 -2.37 16.28 16.75
C GLN A 125 -2.76 17.12 15.54
N GLU A 126 -1.98 18.12 15.16
CA GLU A 126 -2.30 19.01 14.05
C GLU A 126 -2.37 18.24 12.72
N THR A 127 -1.38 17.40 12.46
CA THR A 127 -1.32 16.59 11.22
C THR A 127 -2.42 15.54 11.19
N PHE A 128 -2.76 14.98 12.36
CA PHE A 128 -3.88 14.03 12.49
C PHE A 128 -5.23 14.68 12.17
N LEU A 129 -5.47 15.89 12.68
CA LEU A 129 -6.70 16.63 12.37
C LEU A 129 -6.82 16.95 10.87
N ARG A 130 -5.71 17.34 10.23
CA ARG A 130 -5.68 17.50 8.77
C ARG A 130 -5.96 16.19 8.03
N LEU A 131 -5.44 15.06 8.52
CA LEU A 131 -5.72 13.75 7.94
C LEU A 131 -7.21 13.40 8.05
N LEU A 132 -7.82 13.62 9.22
CA LEU A 132 -9.25 13.40 9.43
C LEU A 132 -10.12 14.28 8.53
N ASP A 133 -9.74 15.53 8.34
CA ASP A 133 -10.44 16.46 7.45
C ASP A 133 -10.40 15.95 5.99
N VAL A 134 -9.24 15.54 5.52
CA VAL A 134 -9.06 14.95 4.18
C VAL A 134 -9.78 13.60 4.05
N ALA A 135 -9.81 12.79 5.11
CA ALA A 135 -10.48 11.50 5.12
C ALA A 135 -12.00 11.58 5.31
N ASN A 136 -12.53 12.76 5.65
CA ASN A 136 -13.95 12.96 5.88
C ASN A 136 -14.73 12.96 4.55
N VAL A 137 -15.46 11.88 4.31
CA VAL A 137 -16.30 11.73 3.11
C VAL A 137 -17.34 12.87 2.95
N ASN A 138 -17.73 13.52 4.05
CA ASN A 138 -18.69 14.64 4.01
C ASN A 138 -18.06 15.94 3.50
N SER A 139 -16.73 16.07 3.51
CA SER A 139 -16.01 17.23 2.97
C SER A 139 -15.74 17.11 1.46
N LEU A 140 -16.03 15.95 0.85
CA LEU A 140 -15.83 15.73 -0.57
C LEU A 140 -16.83 16.56 -1.40
N SER A 141 -16.34 17.16 -2.48
CA SER A 141 -17.19 17.76 -3.51
C SER A 141 -18.08 16.70 -4.16
N GLU A 142 -19.15 17.10 -4.84
CA GLU A 142 -20.05 16.16 -5.53
C GLU A 142 -19.32 15.22 -6.51
N LYS A 143 -18.31 15.75 -7.24
CA LYS A 143 -17.50 14.95 -8.16
C LYS A 143 -16.63 13.92 -7.43
N GLU A 144 -15.97 14.32 -6.35
CA GLU A 144 -15.14 13.44 -5.55
C GLU A 144 -15.98 12.38 -4.84
N ARG A 145 -17.16 12.75 -4.35
CA ARG A 145 -18.11 11.81 -3.76
C ARG A 145 -18.60 10.78 -4.78
N ALA A 146 -18.95 11.20 -5.99
CA ALA A 146 -19.34 10.26 -7.05
C ALA A 146 -18.24 9.27 -7.39
N ILE A 147 -16.98 9.74 -7.50
CA ILE A 147 -15.80 8.86 -7.73
C ILE A 147 -15.60 7.91 -6.53
N TYR A 148 -15.75 8.40 -5.31
CA TYR A 148 -15.63 7.58 -4.10
C TYR A 148 -16.70 6.47 -4.08
N GLU A 149 -17.96 6.81 -4.33
CA GLU A 149 -19.08 5.86 -4.35
C GLU A 149 -18.93 4.82 -5.45
N GLU A 150 -18.50 5.22 -6.65
CA GLU A 150 -18.19 4.30 -7.75
C GLU A 150 -17.04 3.35 -7.38
N ASN A 151 -15.95 3.85 -6.80
CA ASN A 151 -14.84 3.03 -6.35
C ASN A 151 -15.26 2.06 -5.23
N LEU A 152 -16.10 2.51 -4.31
CA LEU A 152 -16.63 1.69 -3.21
C LEU A 152 -17.54 0.59 -3.74
N LYS A 153 -18.39 0.89 -4.74
CA LYS A 153 -19.21 -0.10 -5.42
C LYS A 153 -18.33 -1.14 -6.12
N ASN A 154 -17.39 -0.70 -6.95
CA ASN A 154 -16.47 -1.59 -7.66
C ASN A 154 -15.67 -2.49 -6.70
N TYR A 155 -15.26 -1.98 -5.54
CA TYR A 155 -14.61 -2.75 -4.50
C TYR A 155 -15.54 -3.83 -3.92
N ARG A 156 -16.81 -3.49 -3.62
CA ARG A 156 -17.80 -4.43 -3.08
C ARG A 156 -18.14 -5.53 -4.09
N ASP A 157 -18.35 -5.15 -5.35
CA ASP A 157 -18.65 -6.08 -6.43
C ASP A 157 -17.49 -7.06 -6.66
N TRP A 158 -16.27 -6.55 -6.64
CA TRP A 158 -15.06 -7.36 -6.75
C TRP A 158 -14.91 -8.33 -5.56
N TYR A 159 -15.14 -7.85 -4.33
CA TYR A 159 -15.07 -8.68 -3.12
C TYR A 159 -16.11 -9.80 -3.14
N ALA A 160 -17.34 -9.48 -3.51
CA ALA A 160 -18.42 -10.46 -3.66
C ALA A 160 -18.07 -11.54 -4.71
N THR A 161 -17.44 -11.14 -5.83
CA THR A 161 -17.00 -12.08 -6.86
C THR A 161 -15.92 -13.05 -6.35
N ILE A 162 -14.98 -12.56 -5.55
CA ILE A 162 -13.93 -13.40 -4.94
C ILE A 162 -14.52 -14.35 -3.92
N ASP A 163 -15.38 -13.85 -3.04
CA ASP A 163 -16.04 -14.66 -2.01
C ASP A 163 -16.85 -15.80 -2.64
N TYR A 164 -17.61 -15.50 -3.70
CA TYR A 164 -18.31 -16.50 -4.50
C TYR A 164 -17.36 -17.55 -5.10
N ALA A 165 -16.27 -17.11 -5.74
CA ALA A 165 -15.31 -18.01 -6.37
C ALA A 165 -14.58 -18.90 -5.36
N GLN A 166 -14.29 -18.39 -4.16
CA GLN A 166 -13.69 -19.16 -3.07
C GLN A 166 -14.67 -20.22 -2.56
N THR A 167 -15.92 -19.84 -2.34
CA THR A 167 -16.98 -20.76 -1.87
C THR A 167 -17.20 -21.87 -2.88
N GLU A 168 -17.35 -21.53 -4.17
CA GLU A 168 -17.50 -22.51 -5.25
C GLU A 168 -16.29 -23.44 -5.38
N GLY A 169 -15.08 -22.90 -5.22
CA GLY A 169 -13.83 -23.68 -5.24
C GLY A 169 -13.73 -24.67 -4.09
N ILE A 170 -14.14 -24.28 -2.88
CA ILE A 170 -14.17 -25.15 -1.70
C ILE A 170 -15.22 -26.25 -1.89
N GLU A 171 -16.42 -25.92 -2.37
CA GLU A 171 -17.48 -26.91 -2.63
C GLU A 171 -17.07 -27.95 -3.67
N LYS A 172 -16.48 -27.50 -4.79
CA LYS A 172 -15.95 -28.41 -5.82
C LYS A 172 -14.85 -29.32 -5.29
N GLY A 173 -13.89 -28.77 -4.56
CA GLY A 173 -12.81 -29.54 -3.95
C GLY A 173 -13.29 -30.58 -2.93
N MET A 174 -14.33 -30.24 -2.15
CA MET A 174 -14.97 -31.19 -1.24
C MET A 174 -15.69 -32.33 -1.99
N GLN A 175 -16.40 -32.01 -3.08
CA GLN A 175 -17.08 -33.01 -3.90
C GLN A 175 -16.10 -33.96 -4.58
N GLU A 176 -15.02 -33.45 -5.17
CA GLU A 176 -13.96 -34.25 -5.78
C GLU A 176 -13.27 -35.17 -4.76
N GLY A 177 -12.90 -34.64 -3.59
CA GLY A 177 -12.28 -35.41 -2.52
C GLY A 177 -13.21 -36.49 -1.89
N MET A 178 -14.54 -36.33 -1.97
CA MET A 178 -15.48 -37.36 -1.57
C MET A 178 -15.64 -38.45 -2.63
N GLN A 179 -15.48 -38.13 -3.92
CA GLN A 179 -15.55 -39.14 -4.99
C GLN A 179 -14.31 -40.02 -5.01
N ASP A 180 -13.14 -39.47 -4.82
CA ASP A 180 -11.88 -40.22 -4.76
C ASP A 180 -11.80 -41.19 -3.57
N ARG A 181 -12.48 -40.90 -2.47
CA ARG A 181 -12.56 -41.83 -1.32
C ARG A 181 -13.55 -42.99 -1.51
N LYS A 182 -14.38 -42.97 -2.54
CA LYS A 182 -15.38 -44.01 -2.83
C LYS A 182 -14.97 -44.92 -3.97
N SER A 183 -13.90 -44.62 -4.67
CA SER A 183 -13.29 -45.47 -5.70
C SER A 183 -12.09 -46.23 -5.13
#